data_31e4a75bc406c0670c50cdea117c15d7
#
_entry.id   31e4a75bc406c0670c50cdea117c15d7
#
_cell.length_a   1.000
_cell.length_b   1.000
_cell.length_c   1.000
_cell.angle_alpha   90.00
_cell.angle_beta   90.00
_cell.angle_gamma   90.00
#
_symmetry.space_group_name_H-M   'P 1'
#
loop_
_entity.id
_entity.type
_entity.pdbx_description
1 polymer ?
#
loop_
_entity_poly.entity_id
_entity_poly.type
_entity_poly.pdbx_seq_one_letter_code
_entity_poly.pdbx_strand_id
1 'polypeptide(L)'
;MTEDLKIIPVSDIFSNINYLVPIYQRNYAWSETQIEQLIEDIESSIDDFNKNYFLGNLIVNQTDNNIYEVIDGQQRLTTLYLIEKYLEVSFSKDALRFEAREKSNRALSYISDSSNQELIEELSSSEILNGFQIIDNYFKNKNINKSRFTQKLKQVFLIRVQVPKNIDLNHYFEIMNTRGEQLELHEIAKAKLLEVIESDHDKNVAALIWEKCSDMNSYVQMNFNVDVRRSIFTEDWSSLSPSIKDFDSIKSKIPMKNKSIDKKCLIEILKENKMINVSSTQSEDENERFESTISFPNFLLQVNAVMRKLGERDASLDDKDFLNNLSWAWSTPEKAKDFLFHILKCRVLFDKYVLKREFARDYKETGKWSLQRLEKYKDNKKNSDKPKYVGTLDEEGNDNKKLRTLQSCLRITYTSPKTMHWITVILSSVLENEASDIIAVIENYCKKKVVDSDYQNRNGFGFERIVFSYLDYLIYRDGYSYDGKEIISPMQEDWQFQFRSSIEHFQPQHPIEGECWKEDDLNGFGNLALITISGNSRFSNLPPVGKISSYPSIINQSLKLKIMEKITRLGDGEWTKEKANKHKDEMFKILQNKG
;
A
#
# COMPACT_ATOMS: atom_id res chain seq x y z
N MET A 1 37.90 0.21 27.50
CA MET A 1 36.64 0.11 26.80
C MET A 1 36.65 1.25 25.80
N THR A 2 36.50 0.96 24.53
CA THR A 2 36.55 1.96 23.45
C THR A 2 35.39 2.94 23.67
N GLU A 3 35.63 4.24 23.38
CA GLU A 3 34.62 5.33 23.50
C GLU A 3 33.31 5.06 22.73
N ASP A 4 33.31 4.03 21.92
CA ASP A 4 32.25 3.68 20.98
C ASP A 4 31.09 2.87 21.58
N LEU A 5 31.22 2.37 22.83
CA LEU A 5 30.20 1.53 23.48
C LEU A 5 29.91 2.04 24.90
N LYS A 6 28.65 2.47 25.12
CA LYS A 6 28.18 2.92 26.44
C LYS A 6 26.95 2.17 26.88
N ILE A 7 27.00 1.62 28.10
CA ILE A 7 25.82 1.09 28.80
C ILE A 7 25.13 2.26 29.49
N ILE A 8 23.90 2.54 29.15
CA ILE A 8 23.16 3.71 29.64
C ILE A 8 21.86 3.22 30.30
N PRO A 9 21.60 3.57 31.57
CA PRO A 9 20.27 3.33 32.15
C PRO A 9 19.21 4.15 31.42
N VAL A 10 18.02 3.60 31.25
CA VAL A 10 16.92 4.29 30.56
C VAL A 10 16.63 5.64 31.21
N SER A 11 16.68 5.74 32.55
CA SER A 11 16.50 7.01 33.29
C SER A 11 17.45 8.14 32.88
N ASP A 12 18.57 7.82 32.23
CA ASP A 12 19.62 8.79 31.90
C ASP A 12 19.77 8.97 30.38
N ILE A 13 18.96 8.26 29.59
CA ILE A 13 19.13 8.22 28.13
C ILE A 13 18.99 9.60 27.48
N PHE A 14 18.09 10.44 28.01
CA PHE A 14 17.85 11.80 27.53
C PHE A 14 18.58 12.88 28.36
N SER A 15 19.44 12.49 29.30
CA SER A 15 20.17 13.42 30.18
C SER A 15 21.34 14.06 29.41
N ASN A 16 21.22 15.36 29.09
CA ASN A 16 22.22 16.16 28.37
C ASN A 16 22.63 15.60 27.00
N ILE A 17 21.76 14.83 26.37
CA ILE A 17 21.97 14.21 25.06
C ILE A 17 20.75 14.55 24.19
N ASN A 18 21.02 14.90 22.93
CA ASN A 18 20.00 15.13 21.93
C ASN A 18 20.10 14.07 20.84
N TYR A 19 18.97 13.42 20.57
CA TYR A 19 18.86 12.44 19.49
C TYR A 19 18.12 13.04 18.30
N LEU A 20 18.68 12.82 17.12
CA LEU A 20 18.08 13.20 15.84
C LEU A 20 17.68 11.94 15.08
N VAL A 21 16.41 11.79 14.79
CA VAL A 21 15.92 10.76 13.88
C VAL A 21 16.01 11.30 12.46
N PRO A 22 16.91 10.74 11.61
CA PRO A 22 17.17 11.28 10.29
C PRO A 22 16.00 11.06 9.33
N ILE A 23 16.01 11.81 8.24
CA ILE A 23 14.92 11.85 7.26
C ILE A 23 14.66 10.50 6.56
N TYR A 24 15.70 9.67 6.44
CA TYR A 24 15.59 8.35 5.80
C TYR A 24 14.91 7.30 6.68
N GLN A 25 14.87 7.48 8.00
CA GLN A 25 14.14 6.59 8.92
C GLN A 25 12.62 6.68 8.68
N ARG A 26 11.88 5.61 8.99
CA ARG A 26 10.40 5.63 8.91
C ARG A 26 9.78 6.52 9.99
N ASN A 27 8.50 6.84 9.84
CA ASN A 27 7.73 7.47 10.89
C ASN A 27 7.63 6.56 12.12
N TYR A 28 7.26 7.14 13.26
CA TYR A 28 6.87 6.33 14.40
C TYR A 28 5.64 5.49 14.03
N ALA A 29 5.74 4.16 14.25
CA ALA A 29 4.75 3.22 13.74
C ALA A 29 4.41 2.09 14.74
N TRP A 30 4.92 2.16 15.98
CA TRP A 30 4.55 1.19 16.99
C TRP A 30 3.07 1.33 17.36
N SER A 31 2.37 0.21 17.37
CA SER A 31 0.98 0.08 17.78
C SER A 31 0.86 -0.41 19.23
N GLU A 32 -0.36 -0.59 19.68
CA GLU A 32 -0.71 -1.07 21.01
C GLU A 32 0.13 -2.30 21.43
N THR A 33 0.23 -3.30 20.57
CA THR A 33 0.93 -4.55 20.86
C THR A 33 2.42 -4.35 21.24
N GLN A 34 3.16 -3.51 20.47
CA GLN A 34 4.58 -3.29 20.73
C GLN A 34 4.80 -2.39 21.95
N ILE A 35 3.95 -1.38 22.13
CA ILE A 35 4.03 -0.46 23.28
C ILE A 35 3.73 -1.18 24.58
N GLU A 36 2.66 -1.95 24.62
CA GLU A 36 2.25 -2.74 25.77
C GLU A 36 3.30 -3.79 26.13
N GLN A 37 3.84 -4.49 25.11
CA GLN A 37 4.91 -5.48 25.32
C GLN A 37 6.15 -4.83 25.96
N LEU A 38 6.58 -3.64 25.49
CA LEU A 38 7.71 -2.92 26.10
C LEU A 38 7.46 -2.58 27.56
N ILE A 39 6.25 -2.11 27.90
CA ILE A 39 5.88 -1.77 29.27
C ILE A 39 5.82 -3.04 30.14
N GLU A 40 5.26 -4.13 29.62
CA GLU A 40 5.16 -5.41 30.31
C GLU A 40 6.54 -6.03 30.57
N ASP A 41 7.45 -5.97 29.61
CA ASP A 41 8.83 -6.43 29.75
C ASP A 41 9.55 -5.69 30.88
N ILE A 42 9.37 -4.37 30.98
CA ILE A 42 9.95 -3.57 32.07
C ILE A 42 9.25 -3.88 33.38
N GLU A 43 7.91 -3.97 33.39
CA GLU A 43 7.12 -4.24 34.59
C GLU A 43 7.43 -5.62 35.17
N SER A 44 7.48 -6.66 34.35
CA SER A 44 7.82 -8.03 34.78
C SER A 44 9.21 -8.12 35.43
N SER A 45 10.12 -7.22 35.08
CA SER A 45 11.43 -7.13 35.69
C SER A 45 11.47 -6.43 37.06
N ILE A 46 10.34 -5.80 37.49
CA ILE A 46 10.26 -5.02 38.74
C ILE A 46 10.38 -5.88 39.99
N ASP A 47 9.94 -7.14 39.93
CA ASP A 47 9.96 -8.03 41.11
C ASP A 47 11.37 -8.44 41.54
N ASP A 48 12.37 -8.28 40.67
CA ASP A 48 13.78 -8.51 40.98
C ASP A 48 14.62 -7.23 40.84
N PHE A 49 14.51 -6.33 41.80
CA PHE A 49 15.30 -5.08 41.83
C PHE A 49 16.82 -5.29 41.94
N ASN A 50 17.27 -6.50 42.16
CA ASN A 50 18.71 -6.79 42.21
C ASN A 50 19.28 -7.16 40.86
N LYS A 51 18.44 -7.36 39.83
CA LYS A 51 18.87 -7.70 38.49
C LYS A 51 18.69 -6.53 37.54
N ASN A 52 19.71 -6.26 36.78
CA ASN A 52 19.66 -5.34 35.65
C ASN A 52 18.89 -5.99 34.49
N TYR A 53 18.01 -5.24 33.86
CA TYR A 53 17.30 -5.67 32.66
C TYR A 53 17.89 -5.00 31.43
N PHE A 54 18.23 -5.80 30.42
CA PHE A 54 18.80 -5.31 29.18
C PHE A 54 17.73 -5.21 28.12
N LEU A 55 17.46 -3.97 27.65
CA LEU A 55 16.37 -3.68 26.72
C LEU A 55 16.79 -3.77 25.25
N GLY A 56 18.09 -3.76 24.96
CA GLY A 56 18.62 -3.87 23.60
C GLY A 56 19.65 -2.80 23.25
N ASN A 57 19.99 -2.75 21.96
CA ASN A 57 20.98 -1.80 21.43
C ASN A 57 20.30 -0.55 20.88
N LEU A 58 21.01 0.59 20.99
CA LEU A 58 20.73 1.85 20.31
C LEU A 58 21.96 2.22 19.49
N ILE A 59 21.86 2.18 18.18
CA ILE A 59 22.97 2.49 17.29
C ILE A 59 22.87 3.94 16.85
N VAL A 60 23.95 4.68 17.00
CA VAL A 60 23.98 6.12 16.74
C VAL A 60 25.24 6.55 16.00
N ASN A 61 25.14 7.62 15.23
CA ASN A 61 26.26 8.36 14.67
C ASN A 61 26.36 9.72 15.36
N GLN A 62 27.53 10.05 15.90
CA GLN A 62 27.74 11.34 16.53
C GLN A 62 28.05 12.39 15.45
N THR A 63 27.17 13.37 15.29
CA THR A 63 27.34 14.47 14.30
C THR A 63 28.00 15.68 14.90
N ASP A 64 27.65 16.04 16.14
CA ASP A 64 28.18 17.17 16.90
C ASP A 64 28.32 16.80 18.38
N ASN A 65 28.95 17.69 19.17
CA ASN A 65 29.00 17.51 20.61
C ASN A 65 27.57 17.40 21.18
N ASN A 66 27.27 16.21 21.74
CA ASN A 66 25.98 15.85 22.33
C ASN A 66 24.78 15.71 21.37
N ILE A 67 25.00 15.69 20.05
CA ILE A 67 23.94 15.35 19.07
C ILE A 67 24.27 14.00 18.44
N TYR A 68 23.32 13.06 18.54
CA TYR A 68 23.44 11.71 18.04
C TYR A 68 22.33 11.41 17.03
N GLU A 69 22.71 11.16 15.79
CA GLU A 69 21.82 10.67 14.75
C GLU A 69 21.50 9.22 14.99
N VAL A 70 20.20 8.87 15.09
CA VAL A 70 19.75 7.52 15.39
C VAL A 70 19.78 6.68 14.14
N ILE A 71 20.56 5.62 14.17
CA ILE A 71 20.73 4.66 13.08
C ILE A 71 19.81 3.45 13.25
N ASP A 72 19.75 2.89 14.46
CA ASP A 72 18.81 1.81 14.81
C ASP A 72 18.30 1.99 16.23
N GLY A 73 17.08 1.46 16.49
CA GLY A 73 16.40 1.59 17.76
C GLY A 73 15.46 2.80 17.88
N GLN A 74 15.16 3.50 16.78
CA GLN A 74 14.34 4.71 16.72
C GLN A 74 12.94 4.52 17.32
N GLN A 75 12.24 3.43 17.00
CA GLN A 75 10.89 3.17 17.50
C GLN A 75 10.90 3.01 19.02
N ARG A 76 11.83 2.20 19.54
CA ARG A 76 12.03 1.98 20.99
C ARG A 76 12.41 3.28 21.70
N LEU A 77 13.35 4.03 21.14
CA LEU A 77 13.77 5.31 21.70
C LEU A 77 12.61 6.31 21.78
N THR A 78 11.79 6.39 20.74
CA THR A 78 10.58 7.25 20.73
C THR A 78 9.59 6.80 21.79
N THR A 79 9.32 5.51 21.93
CA THR A 79 8.41 4.99 22.96
C THR A 79 8.95 5.25 24.37
N LEU A 80 10.26 5.10 24.60
CA LEU A 80 10.88 5.44 25.89
C LEU A 80 10.74 6.95 26.20
N TYR A 81 10.89 7.80 25.19
CA TYR A 81 10.64 9.25 25.36
C TYR A 81 9.20 9.51 25.82
N LEU A 82 8.22 8.85 25.19
CA LEU A 82 6.81 8.99 25.56
C LEU A 82 6.53 8.48 26.98
N ILE A 83 7.10 7.32 27.36
CA ILE A 83 6.97 6.75 28.71
C ILE A 83 7.58 7.70 29.75
N GLU A 84 8.78 8.22 29.54
CA GLU A 84 9.43 9.12 30.49
C GLU A 84 8.68 10.45 30.62
N LYS A 85 8.09 10.98 29.53
CA LYS A 85 7.20 12.14 29.59
C LYS A 85 5.92 11.83 30.36
N TYR A 86 5.32 10.66 30.17
CA TYR A 86 4.16 10.21 30.94
C TYR A 86 4.46 10.07 32.44
N LEU A 87 5.68 9.67 32.79
CA LEU A 87 6.17 9.57 34.16
C LEU A 87 6.68 10.92 34.74
N GLU A 88 6.53 12.00 33.98
CA GLU A 88 6.95 13.36 34.37
C GLU A 88 8.47 13.52 34.64
N VAL A 89 9.30 12.69 33.98
CA VAL A 89 10.75 12.79 34.06
C VAL A 89 11.22 14.06 33.36
N SER A 90 12.05 14.86 34.05
CA SER A 90 12.51 16.14 33.52
C SER A 90 13.77 15.97 32.66
N PHE A 91 13.67 16.34 31.37
CA PHE A 91 14.78 16.43 30.41
C PHE A 91 14.49 17.46 29.32
N SER A 92 15.48 17.77 28.49
CA SER A 92 15.37 18.79 27.43
C SER A 92 14.19 18.50 26.48
N LYS A 93 13.45 19.55 26.08
CA LYS A 93 12.40 19.45 25.07
C LYS A 93 12.95 18.95 23.72
N ASP A 94 14.20 19.25 23.42
CA ASP A 94 14.91 18.88 22.19
C ASP A 94 15.69 17.55 22.31
N ALA A 95 15.50 16.78 23.41
CA ALA A 95 16.20 15.53 23.63
C ALA A 95 15.94 14.48 22.53
N LEU A 96 14.77 14.56 21.87
CA LEU A 96 14.44 13.78 20.69
C LEU A 96 13.80 14.68 19.63
N ARG A 97 14.35 14.67 18.40
CA ARG A 97 13.83 15.42 17.26
C ARG A 97 13.83 14.55 16.01
N PHE A 98 12.86 14.81 15.13
CA PHE A 98 12.79 14.21 13.80
C PHE A 98 13.24 15.23 12.75
N GLU A 99 14.19 14.85 11.91
CA GLU A 99 14.66 15.69 10.81
C GLU A 99 13.53 15.87 9.78
N ALA A 100 13.27 17.14 9.39
CA ALA A 100 12.27 17.52 8.38
C ALA A 100 10.81 17.07 8.64
N ARG A 101 10.47 16.59 9.86
CA ARG A 101 9.13 16.12 10.22
C ARG A 101 8.48 17.02 11.26
N GLU A 102 7.89 18.11 10.80
CA GLU A 102 7.27 19.10 11.68
C GLU A 102 6.12 18.55 12.51
N LYS A 103 5.27 17.69 11.94
CA LYS A 103 4.15 17.05 12.66
C LYS A 103 4.63 16.20 13.84
N SER A 104 5.67 15.39 13.64
CA SER A 104 6.25 14.57 14.71
C SER A 104 6.89 15.43 15.81
N ASN A 105 7.63 16.47 15.44
CA ASN A 105 8.24 17.39 16.40
C ASN A 105 7.19 18.19 17.18
N ARG A 106 6.09 18.58 16.54
CA ARG A 106 4.95 19.24 17.24
C ARG A 106 4.29 18.30 18.23
N ALA A 107 4.07 17.02 17.86
CA ALA A 107 3.50 16.03 18.78
C ALA A 107 4.39 15.83 20.02
N LEU A 108 5.71 15.71 19.86
CA LEU A 108 6.65 15.62 20.97
C LEU A 108 6.64 16.89 21.85
N SER A 109 6.54 18.07 21.24
CA SER A 109 6.47 19.34 21.96
C SER A 109 5.15 19.47 22.75
N TYR A 110 4.04 19.04 22.17
CA TYR A 110 2.73 19.02 22.81
C TYR A 110 2.71 18.11 24.06
N ILE A 111 3.21 16.89 23.94
CA ILE A 111 3.32 15.95 25.06
C ILE A 111 4.19 16.53 26.19
N SER A 112 5.13 17.42 25.84
CA SER A 112 6.01 18.08 26.83
C SER A 112 5.40 19.30 27.50
N ASP A 113 4.31 19.87 26.95
CA ASP A 113 3.73 21.16 27.42
C ASP A 113 2.21 21.16 27.21
N SER A 114 1.48 20.57 28.17
CA SER A 114 0.03 20.30 28.12
C SER A 114 -0.86 21.56 28.23
N SER A 115 -0.35 22.78 28.05
CA SER A 115 -1.11 24.01 28.28
C SER A 115 -2.02 24.49 27.13
N ASN A 116 -2.05 23.81 25.96
CA ASN A 116 -2.85 24.23 24.80
C ASN A 116 -3.48 23.03 24.06
N GLN A 117 -4.61 22.52 24.55
CA GLN A 117 -5.21 21.26 24.08
C GLN A 117 -5.93 21.27 22.71
N GLU A 118 -6.60 22.36 22.32
CA GLU A 118 -7.55 22.29 21.19
C GLU A 118 -6.99 22.56 19.78
N LEU A 119 -5.83 23.19 19.64
CA LEU A 119 -5.31 23.64 18.34
C LEU A 119 -4.20 22.76 17.74
N ILE A 120 -3.72 21.75 18.45
CA ILE A 120 -2.47 21.04 18.16
C ILE A 120 -2.72 19.61 17.66
N GLU A 121 -3.84 18.97 17.99
CA GLU A 121 -4.15 17.61 17.53
C GLU A 121 -4.21 17.51 16.00
N GLU A 122 -4.85 18.45 15.32
CA GLU A 122 -4.97 18.43 13.85
C GLU A 122 -3.66 18.66 13.08
N LEU A 123 -2.65 19.24 13.73
CA LEU A 123 -1.37 19.60 13.11
C LEU A 123 -0.20 18.71 13.55
N SER A 124 -0.44 17.73 14.41
CA SER A 124 0.55 16.83 15.00
C SER A 124 0.51 15.44 14.39
N SER A 125 1.53 14.61 14.66
CA SER A 125 1.53 13.20 14.25
C SER A 125 0.54 12.42 15.09
N SER A 126 -0.48 11.85 14.44
CA SER A 126 -1.50 11.00 15.07
C SER A 126 -0.89 9.76 15.72
N GLU A 127 0.15 9.18 15.12
CA GLU A 127 0.81 7.96 15.60
C GLU A 127 1.54 8.19 16.92
N ILE A 128 2.20 9.34 17.08
CA ILE A 128 2.91 9.71 18.32
C ILE A 128 1.90 10.01 19.44
N LEU A 129 0.83 10.74 19.12
CA LEU A 129 -0.24 11.06 20.09
C LEU A 129 -0.97 9.79 20.51
N ASN A 130 -1.31 8.93 19.56
CA ASN A 130 -1.92 7.63 19.86
C ASN A 130 -1.00 6.75 20.70
N GLY A 131 0.30 6.72 20.41
CA GLY A 131 1.27 6.01 21.25
C GLY A 131 1.29 6.50 22.71
N PHE A 132 1.20 7.81 22.91
CA PHE A 132 1.10 8.39 24.26
C PHE A 132 -0.21 8.01 24.96
N GLN A 133 -1.32 8.01 24.24
CA GLN A 133 -2.63 7.61 24.76
C GLN A 133 -2.68 6.11 25.13
N ILE A 134 -2.06 5.24 24.33
CA ILE A 134 -1.92 3.82 24.64
C ILE A 134 -1.15 3.63 25.96
N ILE A 135 -0.05 4.36 26.17
CA ILE A 135 0.72 4.32 27.41
C ILE A 135 -0.16 4.73 28.59
N ASP A 136 -0.86 5.86 28.50
CA ASP A 136 -1.76 6.34 29.57
C ASP A 136 -2.84 5.31 29.91
N ASN A 137 -3.51 4.76 28.89
CA ASN A 137 -4.55 3.75 29.06
C ASN A 137 -4.01 2.48 29.71
N TYR A 138 -2.85 2.00 29.25
CA TYR A 138 -2.25 0.77 29.77
C TYR A 138 -1.86 0.90 31.25
N PHE A 139 -1.20 2.02 31.62
CA PHE A 139 -0.84 2.28 33.02
C PHE A 139 -2.07 2.38 33.93
N LYS A 140 -3.16 3.00 33.46
CA LYS A 140 -4.43 3.11 34.21
C LYS A 140 -5.13 1.77 34.33
N ASN A 141 -5.26 1.03 33.23
CA ASN A 141 -5.99 -0.25 33.21
C ASN A 141 -5.30 -1.34 34.05
N LYS A 142 -3.98 -1.35 34.05
CA LYS A 142 -3.18 -2.31 34.81
C LYS A 142 -2.83 -1.82 36.23
N ASN A 143 -3.25 -0.60 36.62
CA ASN A 143 -2.92 0.03 37.90
C ASN A 143 -1.39 0.02 38.20
N ILE A 144 -0.56 0.32 37.19
CA ILE A 144 0.89 0.31 37.34
C ILE A 144 1.33 1.48 38.24
N ASN A 145 2.16 1.17 39.24
CA ASN A 145 2.68 2.19 40.17
C ASN A 145 3.81 2.99 39.49
N LYS A 146 3.51 4.24 39.09
CA LYS A 146 4.45 5.13 38.40
C LYS A 146 5.78 5.28 39.14
N SER A 147 5.77 5.50 40.47
CA SER A 147 7.01 5.69 41.24
C SER A 147 7.88 4.44 41.24
N ARG A 148 7.29 3.25 41.38
CA ARG A 148 8.00 1.97 41.31
C ARG A 148 8.56 1.71 39.92
N PHE A 149 7.79 2.01 38.88
CA PHE A 149 8.20 1.88 37.50
C PHE A 149 9.37 2.84 37.18
N THR A 150 9.28 4.13 37.59
CA THR A 150 10.36 5.10 37.43
C THR A 150 11.66 4.68 38.14
N GLN A 151 11.53 4.09 39.35
CA GLN A 151 12.70 3.53 40.04
C GLN A 151 13.36 2.41 39.23
N LYS A 152 12.57 1.54 38.61
CA LYS A 152 13.08 0.42 37.81
C LYS A 152 13.83 0.89 36.56
N LEU A 153 13.43 2.00 35.95
CA LEU A 153 14.14 2.56 34.77
C LEU A 153 15.63 2.82 35.03
N LYS A 154 16.07 2.98 36.29
CA LYS A 154 17.48 3.08 36.66
C LYS A 154 18.26 1.76 36.50
N GLN A 155 17.54 0.65 36.44
CA GLN A 155 18.11 -0.70 36.32
C GLN A 155 17.76 -1.37 34.98
N VAL A 156 17.09 -0.64 34.10
CA VAL A 156 16.84 -1.00 32.71
C VAL A 156 17.89 -0.31 31.84
N PHE A 157 18.63 -1.07 31.07
CA PHE A 157 19.78 -0.57 30.32
C PHE A 157 19.61 -0.74 28.82
N LEU A 158 20.12 0.24 28.09
CA LEU A 158 20.42 0.16 26.68
C LEU A 158 21.95 0.19 26.47
N ILE A 159 22.41 -0.52 25.45
CA ILE A 159 23.78 -0.37 24.98
C ILE A 159 23.75 0.61 23.81
N ARG A 160 24.26 1.82 24.02
CA ARG A 160 24.50 2.76 22.94
C ARG A 160 25.80 2.41 22.24
N VAL A 161 25.68 2.07 20.97
CA VAL A 161 26.81 1.77 20.07
C VAL A 161 27.00 2.98 19.15
N GLN A 162 28.14 3.63 19.23
CA GLN A 162 28.49 4.72 18.33
C GLN A 162 29.22 4.14 17.13
N VAL A 163 28.77 4.51 15.93
CA VAL A 163 29.43 4.11 14.68
C VAL A 163 30.76 4.84 14.58
N PRO A 164 31.87 4.14 14.26
CA PRO A 164 33.18 4.76 14.07
C PRO A 164 33.16 5.81 12.96
N LYS A 165 33.90 6.89 13.14
CA LYS A 165 34.10 7.94 12.13
C LYS A 165 34.73 7.32 10.87
N ASN A 166 34.21 7.62 9.67
CA ASN A 166 34.67 7.15 8.37
C ASN A 166 34.23 5.74 7.96
N ILE A 167 33.15 5.21 8.52
CA ILE A 167 32.50 4.02 7.98
C ILE A 167 31.40 4.45 7.02
N ASP A 168 31.26 3.70 5.92
CA ASP A 168 30.07 3.77 5.07
C ASP A 168 28.84 3.38 5.90
N LEU A 169 28.06 4.38 6.30
CA LEU A 169 26.86 4.19 7.11
C LEU A 169 25.87 3.22 6.46
N ASN A 170 25.78 3.21 5.13
CA ASN A 170 24.87 2.33 4.41
C ASN A 170 25.31 0.87 4.51
N HIS A 171 26.59 0.60 4.37
CA HIS A 171 27.13 -0.75 4.55
C HIS A 171 26.99 -1.23 6.01
N TYR A 172 27.14 -0.32 6.97
CA TYR A 172 26.93 -0.63 8.38
C TYR A 172 25.46 -0.97 8.68
N PHE A 173 24.53 -0.26 8.04
CA PHE A 173 23.09 -0.57 8.08
C PHE A 173 22.76 -1.98 7.57
N GLU A 174 23.34 -2.36 6.44
CA GLU A 174 23.13 -3.69 5.86
C GLU A 174 23.59 -4.81 6.82
N ILE A 175 24.72 -4.65 7.50
CA ILE A 175 25.29 -5.66 8.41
C ILE A 175 24.46 -5.78 9.70
N MET A 176 24.02 -4.68 10.27
CA MET A 176 23.33 -4.67 11.56
C MET A 176 21.86 -5.08 11.46
N ASN A 177 21.19 -4.79 10.35
CA ASN A 177 19.80 -5.17 10.12
C ASN A 177 19.55 -6.65 9.83
N THR A 178 20.60 -7.44 9.58
CA THR A 178 20.44 -8.90 9.41
C THR A 178 20.04 -9.64 10.69
N ARG A 179 19.94 -8.95 11.84
CA ARG A 179 19.69 -9.58 13.17
C ARG A 179 18.54 -9.00 14.00
N GLY A 180 17.81 -8.00 13.50
CA GLY A 180 16.67 -7.38 14.18
C GLY A 180 15.71 -6.78 13.18
N GLU A 181 14.52 -6.29 13.55
CA GLU A 181 13.51 -5.74 12.63
C GLU A 181 14.15 -4.93 11.50
N GLN A 182 14.19 -5.51 10.29
CA GLN A 182 14.91 -4.98 9.14
C GLN A 182 14.30 -3.65 8.72
N LEU A 183 15.16 -2.63 8.47
CA LEU A 183 14.77 -1.50 7.61
C LEU A 183 14.13 -2.08 6.33
N GLU A 184 12.95 -1.61 6.00
CA GLU A 184 12.33 -2.05 4.76
C GLU A 184 13.23 -1.69 3.58
N LEU A 185 13.34 -2.58 2.60
CA LEU A 185 14.25 -2.40 1.45
C LEU A 185 14.08 -1.05 0.75
N HIS A 186 12.88 -0.48 0.77
CA HIS A 186 12.64 0.83 0.18
C HIS A 186 13.22 1.99 1.01
N GLU A 187 13.40 1.84 2.33
CA GLU A 187 14.07 2.85 3.16
C GLU A 187 15.58 2.87 2.86
N ILE A 188 16.18 1.69 2.62
CA ILE A 188 17.57 1.58 2.16
C ILE A 188 17.74 2.25 0.79
N ALA A 189 16.82 2.00 -0.15
CA ALA A 189 16.84 2.64 -1.46
C ALA A 189 16.72 4.18 -1.35
N LYS A 190 15.86 4.69 -0.45
CA LYS A 190 15.75 6.12 -0.15
C LYS A 190 17.09 6.70 0.31
N ALA A 191 17.74 6.03 1.25
CA ALA A 191 19.03 6.49 1.76
C ALA A 191 20.08 6.56 0.64
N LYS A 192 20.18 5.53 -0.20
CA LYS A 192 21.10 5.48 -1.36
C LYS A 192 20.83 6.58 -2.38
N LEU A 193 19.55 6.87 -2.68
CA LEU A 193 19.19 7.98 -3.58
C LEU A 193 19.55 9.34 -3.00
N LEU A 194 19.34 9.56 -1.70
CA LEU A 194 19.68 10.82 -1.04
C LEU A 194 21.19 11.02 -0.88
N GLU A 195 21.96 9.94 -0.76
CA GLU A 195 23.42 9.98 -0.63
C GLU A 195 24.09 10.59 -1.86
N VAL A 196 23.67 10.23 -3.07
CA VAL A 196 24.26 10.74 -4.31
C VAL A 196 23.82 12.15 -4.67
N ILE A 197 22.79 12.69 -4.03
CA ILE A 197 22.30 14.06 -4.24
C ILE A 197 23.11 15.00 -3.34
N GLU A 198 23.81 16.00 -3.91
CA GLU A 198 24.71 16.88 -3.16
C GLU A 198 23.98 18.01 -2.43
N SER A 199 23.01 18.66 -3.11
CA SER A 199 22.33 19.84 -2.59
C SER A 199 21.33 19.51 -1.50
N ASP A 200 21.39 20.17 -0.34
CA ASP A 200 20.41 20.04 0.75
C ASP A 200 18.98 20.34 0.29
N HIS A 201 18.82 21.32 -0.61
CA HIS A 201 17.50 21.62 -1.17
C HIS A 201 16.97 20.46 -2.02
N ASP A 202 17.81 19.88 -2.87
CA ASP A 202 17.44 18.73 -3.70
C ASP A 202 17.13 17.51 -2.82
N LYS A 203 17.90 17.26 -1.75
CA LYS A 203 17.61 16.21 -0.76
C LYS A 203 16.23 16.41 -0.11
N ASN A 204 15.89 17.63 0.28
CA ASN A 204 14.60 17.94 0.87
C ASN A 204 13.44 17.71 -0.12
N VAL A 205 13.61 18.10 -1.39
CA VAL A 205 12.63 17.86 -2.45
C VAL A 205 12.49 16.35 -2.71
N ALA A 206 13.62 15.64 -2.81
CA ALA A 206 13.65 14.18 -3.00
C ALA A 206 12.93 13.44 -1.87
N ALA A 207 13.21 13.81 -0.62
CA ALA A 207 12.56 13.25 0.55
C ALA A 207 11.06 13.55 0.60
N LEU A 208 10.65 14.75 0.19
CA LEU A 208 9.24 15.12 0.10
C LEU A 208 8.50 14.27 -0.94
N ILE A 209 9.07 14.14 -2.16
CA ILE A 209 8.48 13.30 -3.22
C ILE A 209 8.31 11.87 -2.70
N TRP A 210 9.36 11.29 -2.11
CA TRP A 210 9.33 9.94 -1.58
C TRP A 210 8.25 9.76 -0.51
N GLU A 211 8.21 10.65 0.48
CA GLU A 211 7.22 10.62 1.56
C GLU A 211 5.79 10.71 1.03
N LYS A 212 5.54 11.63 0.08
CA LYS A 212 4.19 11.83 -0.45
C LYS A 212 3.74 10.70 -1.37
N CYS A 213 4.67 10.00 -2.02
CA CYS A 213 4.36 8.84 -2.87
C CYS A 213 4.26 7.52 -2.10
N SER A 214 4.85 7.41 -0.92
CA SER A 214 4.90 6.16 -0.15
C SER A 214 3.56 5.73 0.45
N ASP A 215 2.67 6.66 0.76
CA ASP A 215 1.31 6.34 1.15
C ASP A 215 0.49 5.94 -0.09
N MET A 216 0.31 4.63 -0.27
CA MET A 216 -0.39 4.07 -1.43
C MET A 216 -1.92 4.04 -1.26
N ASN A 217 -2.45 4.27 -0.06
CA ASN A 217 -3.87 4.15 0.25
C ASN A 217 -4.65 5.46 0.02
N SER A 218 -3.95 6.55 -0.28
CA SER A 218 -4.55 7.83 -0.66
C SER A 218 -4.13 8.23 -2.07
N TYR A 219 -4.86 9.13 -2.70
CA TYR A 219 -4.43 9.73 -3.96
C TYR A 219 -3.28 10.69 -3.69
N VAL A 220 -2.18 10.55 -4.44
CA VAL A 220 -0.93 11.28 -4.16
C VAL A 220 -1.10 12.81 -4.09
N GLN A 221 -2.04 13.37 -4.85
CA GLN A 221 -2.35 14.79 -4.81
C GLN A 221 -2.79 15.23 -3.41
N MET A 222 -3.51 14.38 -2.67
CA MET A 222 -4.01 14.69 -1.33
C MET A 222 -2.89 14.68 -0.27
N ASN A 223 -1.80 13.98 -0.52
CA ASN A 223 -0.65 13.93 0.38
C ASN A 223 0.17 15.23 0.40
N PHE A 224 0.03 16.07 -0.63
CA PHE A 224 0.68 17.39 -0.67
C PHE A 224 -0.17 18.45 0.02
N ASN A 225 0.48 19.40 0.68
CA ASN A 225 -0.21 20.58 1.20
C ASN A 225 -0.83 21.40 0.06
N VAL A 226 -1.80 22.26 0.39
CA VAL A 226 -2.63 22.99 -0.59
C VAL A 226 -1.77 23.84 -1.54
N ASP A 227 -0.75 24.52 -1.03
CA ASP A 227 0.07 25.44 -1.84
C ASP A 227 0.96 24.68 -2.83
N VAL A 228 1.62 23.61 -2.38
CA VAL A 228 2.41 22.74 -3.25
C VAL A 228 1.52 22.01 -4.24
N ARG A 229 0.33 21.54 -3.81
CA ARG A 229 -0.64 20.91 -4.70
C ARG A 229 -1.05 21.82 -5.86
N ARG A 230 -1.36 23.09 -5.57
CA ARG A 230 -1.71 24.08 -6.60
C ARG A 230 -0.57 24.40 -7.56
N SER A 231 0.66 24.23 -7.15
CA SER A 231 1.83 24.56 -7.96
C SER A 231 2.33 23.40 -8.84
N ILE A 232 2.08 22.14 -8.41
CA ILE A 232 2.60 20.93 -9.06
C ILE A 232 1.54 20.28 -9.97
N PHE A 233 0.27 20.29 -9.57
CA PHE A 233 -0.81 19.64 -10.33
C PHE A 233 -1.57 20.62 -11.20
N THR A 234 -2.36 20.10 -12.15
CA THR A 234 -3.31 20.87 -12.95
C THR A 234 -4.35 21.56 -12.07
N GLU A 235 -5.05 22.55 -12.63
CA GLU A 235 -6.06 23.31 -11.88
C GLU A 235 -7.16 22.40 -11.31
N ASP A 236 -7.52 21.35 -12.03
CA ASP A 236 -8.51 20.34 -11.64
C ASP A 236 -7.96 19.22 -10.78
N TRP A 237 -6.68 19.22 -10.46
CA TRP A 237 -5.93 18.21 -9.71
C TRP A 237 -5.79 16.82 -10.37
N SER A 238 -6.29 16.63 -11.58
CA SER A 238 -6.34 15.31 -12.21
C SER A 238 -4.99 14.77 -12.70
N SER A 239 -4.01 15.65 -12.94
CA SER A 239 -2.72 15.31 -13.54
C SER A 239 -1.60 16.24 -13.05
N LEU A 240 -0.35 15.92 -13.35
CA LEU A 240 0.75 16.88 -13.17
C LEU A 240 0.58 18.06 -14.11
N SER A 241 0.92 19.26 -13.63
CA SER A 241 0.94 20.47 -14.47
C SER A 241 1.89 20.28 -15.67
N PRO A 242 1.53 20.73 -16.89
CA PRO A 242 2.42 20.68 -18.05
C PRO A 242 3.76 21.39 -17.85
N SER A 243 3.86 22.27 -16.85
CA SER A 243 5.11 22.93 -16.45
C SER A 243 6.07 22.01 -15.70
N ILE A 244 5.60 20.87 -15.19
CA ILE A 244 6.40 19.90 -14.43
C ILE A 244 6.89 18.83 -15.40
N LYS A 245 8.15 18.96 -15.84
CA LYS A 245 8.77 18.10 -16.85
C LYS A 245 9.90 17.22 -16.31
N ASP A 246 10.47 17.61 -15.20
CA ASP A 246 11.63 17.00 -14.56
C ASP A 246 11.69 17.33 -13.05
N PHE A 247 12.70 16.82 -12.37
CA PHE A 247 12.92 17.07 -10.95
C PHE A 247 13.14 18.55 -10.64
N ASP A 248 13.89 19.28 -11.47
CA ASP A 248 14.21 20.68 -11.22
C ASP A 248 12.97 21.59 -11.37
N SER A 249 12.05 21.22 -12.22
CA SER A 249 10.75 21.93 -12.34
C SER A 249 9.91 21.75 -11.07
N ILE A 250 9.92 20.57 -10.42
CA ILE A 250 9.29 20.36 -9.10
C ILE A 250 10.00 21.22 -8.05
N LYS A 251 11.34 21.16 -8.00
CA LYS A 251 12.17 21.93 -7.08
C LYS A 251 11.85 23.43 -7.14
N SER A 252 11.66 23.98 -8.34
CA SER A 252 11.32 25.39 -8.53
C SER A 252 9.98 25.82 -7.90
N LYS A 253 9.08 24.85 -7.65
CA LYS A 253 7.75 25.06 -7.05
C LYS A 253 7.72 24.85 -5.53
N ILE A 254 8.78 24.24 -4.99
CA ILE A 254 8.89 23.99 -3.54
C ILE A 254 9.82 25.06 -2.95
N PRO A 255 9.29 25.96 -2.09
CA PRO A 255 10.12 27.03 -1.53
C PRO A 255 11.26 26.45 -0.70
N MET A 256 12.45 27.01 -0.83
CA MET A 256 13.53 26.75 0.11
C MET A 256 13.02 27.09 1.51
N LYS A 257 13.04 26.14 2.42
CA LYS A 257 12.97 26.47 3.84
C LYS A 257 14.29 27.19 4.18
N ASN A 258 14.26 28.52 4.20
CA ASN A 258 15.36 29.28 4.75
C ASN A 258 15.60 28.77 6.16
N LYS A 259 16.83 28.32 6.45
CA LYS A 259 17.31 28.00 7.82
C LYS A 259 17.35 29.22 8.74
N SER A 260 16.89 30.40 8.31
CA SER A 260 16.53 31.47 9.23
C SER A 260 15.20 31.05 9.87
N ILE A 261 15.30 30.26 10.92
CA ILE A 261 14.30 30.30 11.97
C ILE A 261 14.39 31.73 12.52
N ASP A 262 13.62 32.64 11.93
CA ASP A 262 13.14 33.76 12.71
C ASP A 262 12.40 33.10 13.87
N LYS A 263 13.06 33.05 15.01
CA LYS A 263 12.46 32.74 16.30
C LYS A 263 11.47 33.86 16.61
N LYS A 264 10.38 33.90 15.83
CA LYS A 264 9.21 34.65 16.27
C LYS A 264 8.74 33.93 17.52
N CYS A 265 8.86 34.63 18.64
CA CYS A 265 8.32 34.18 19.90
C CYS A 265 6.82 33.87 19.69
N LEU A 266 6.31 32.79 20.27
CA LEU A 266 4.89 32.41 20.20
C LEU A 266 3.95 33.60 20.44
N ILE A 267 4.37 34.56 21.28
CA ILE A 267 3.69 35.82 21.59
C ILE A 267 3.58 36.75 20.35
N GLU A 268 4.55 36.73 19.43
CA GLU A 268 4.48 37.53 18.19
C GLU A 268 3.57 36.89 17.15
N ILE A 269 3.50 35.56 17.10
CA ILE A 269 2.57 34.80 16.24
C ILE A 269 1.12 35.00 16.75
N LEU A 270 0.91 35.02 18.06
CA LEU A 270 -0.40 35.27 18.68
C LEU A 270 -0.84 36.74 18.56
N LYS A 271 0.07 37.70 18.41
CA LYS A 271 -0.26 39.11 18.16
C LYS A 271 -0.57 39.41 16.69
N GLU A 272 -0.10 38.64 15.76
CA GLU A 272 -0.54 38.68 14.37
C GLU A 272 -1.88 37.95 14.28
N ASN A 273 -2.99 38.63 14.59
CA ASN A 273 -4.39 38.17 14.40
C ASN A 273 -4.71 37.90 12.91
N LYS A 274 -3.92 37.13 12.22
CA LYS A 274 -4.32 36.44 11.01
C LYS A 274 -4.98 35.17 11.46
N MET A 275 -6.33 35.14 11.37
CA MET A 275 -7.05 33.87 11.26
C MET A 275 -6.32 33.07 10.20
N ILE A 276 -5.48 32.12 10.62
CA ILE A 276 -5.05 31.03 9.77
C ILE A 276 -6.36 30.30 9.51
N ASN A 277 -6.93 30.54 8.33
CA ASN A 277 -7.98 29.67 7.81
C ASN A 277 -7.33 28.30 7.74
N VAL A 278 -7.52 27.50 8.76
CA VAL A 278 -7.27 26.06 8.76
C VAL A 278 -8.29 25.51 7.76
N SER A 279 -7.88 25.50 6.50
CA SER A 279 -8.67 24.86 5.46
C SER A 279 -8.49 23.36 5.61
N SER A 280 -9.59 22.76 6.01
CA SER A 280 -9.95 21.36 5.86
C SER A 280 -9.20 20.34 6.73
N THR A 281 -9.80 20.02 7.84
CA THR A 281 -10.08 18.65 8.27
C THR A 281 -10.17 17.70 7.07
N GLN A 282 -9.08 16.99 6.74
CA GLN A 282 -9.26 15.66 6.20
C GLN A 282 -9.87 14.87 7.36
N SER A 283 -11.15 14.54 7.23
CA SER A 283 -11.80 13.66 8.19
C SER A 283 -10.99 12.36 8.22
N GLU A 284 -10.78 11.79 9.40
CA GLU A 284 -10.15 10.48 9.60
C GLU A 284 -10.78 9.38 8.73
N ASP A 285 -12.04 9.54 8.33
CA ASP A 285 -12.76 8.70 7.37
C ASP A 285 -12.17 8.67 5.95
N GLU A 286 -11.35 9.64 5.52
CA GLU A 286 -10.78 9.64 4.16
C GLU A 286 -9.49 8.81 4.04
N ASN A 287 -8.72 8.63 5.12
CA ASN A 287 -7.47 7.86 5.10
C ASN A 287 -7.69 6.34 5.00
N GLU A 288 -8.86 5.83 5.36
CA GLU A 288 -9.22 4.41 5.27
C GLU A 288 -10.09 4.07 4.05
N ARG A 289 -10.40 5.06 3.21
CA ARG A 289 -11.34 4.87 2.10
C ARG A 289 -10.81 3.97 0.99
N PHE A 290 -9.53 4.01 0.70
CA PHE A 290 -8.94 3.26 -0.40
C PHE A 290 -7.82 2.33 0.09
N GLU A 291 -7.77 1.14 -0.50
CA GLU A 291 -6.69 0.20 -0.36
C GLU A 291 -6.02 -0.01 -1.72
N SER A 292 -4.71 0.17 -1.77
CA SER A 292 -3.92 -0.01 -2.98
C SER A 292 -3.80 -1.47 -3.38
N THR A 293 -3.72 -1.71 -4.67
CA THR A 293 -3.49 -3.05 -5.24
C THR A 293 -2.12 -3.61 -4.91
N ILE A 294 -1.12 -2.74 -4.73
CA ILE A 294 0.27 -3.10 -4.41
C ILE A 294 0.83 -2.15 -3.34
N SER A 295 1.84 -2.62 -2.61
CA SER A 295 2.60 -1.81 -1.65
C SER A 295 3.58 -0.87 -2.36
N PHE A 296 4.12 0.10 -1.62
CA PHE A 296 5.10 1.06 -2.16
C PHE A 296 6.39 0.40 -2.68
N PRO A 297 7.03 -0.58 -1.99
CA PRO A 297 8.17 -1.31 -2.55
C PRO A 297 7.85 -1.95 -3.91
N ASN A 298 6.70 -2.62 -4.01
CA ASN A 298 6.27 -3.23 -5.28
C ASN A 298 6.00 -2.17 -6.37
N PHE A 299 5.47 -1.01 -5.99
CA PHE A 299 5.30 0.11 -6.92
C PHE A 299 6.64 0.62 -7.47
N LEU A 300 7.69 0.72 -6.64
CA LEU A 300 9.03 1.11 -7.09
C LEU A 300 9.61 0.14 -8.12
N LEU A 301 9.36 -1.17 -7.97
CA LEU A 301 9.76 -2.17 -8.98
C LEU A 301 8.98 -1.99 -10.30
N GLN A 302 7.70 -1.60 -10.25
CA GLN A 302 6.93 -1.24 -11.45
C GLN A 302 7.52 -0.02 -12.14
N VAL A 303 7.84 1.05 -11.38
CA VAL A 303 8.48 2.26 -11.93
C VAL A 303 9.83 1.92 -12.58
N ASN A 304 10.65 1.07 -11.94
CA ASN A 304 11.90 0.58 -12.50
C ASN A 304 11.68 -0.13 -13.84
N ALA A 305 10.71 -1.04 -13.91
CA ALA A 305 10.42 -1.77 -15.15
C ALA A 305 9.98 -0.83 -16.29
N VAL A 306 9.13 0.15 -15.97
CA VAL A 306 8.66 1.17 -16.93
C VAL A 306 9.82 2.03 -17.45
N MET A 307 10.63 2.60 -16.56
CA MET A 307 11.75 3.48 -16.95
C MET A 307 12.81 2.76 -17.81
N ARG A 308 13.09 1.51 -17.47
CA ARG A 308 14.06 0.69 -18.21
C ARG A 308 13.46 0.00 -19.42
N LYS A 309 12.17 0.19 -19.70
CA LYS A 309 11.42 -0.47 -20.78
C LYS A 309 11.61 -1.99 -20.82
N LEU A 310 11.59 -2.60 -19.62
CA LEU A 310 11.79 -4.04 -19.48
C LEU A 310 10.53 -4.79 -19.88
N GLY A 311 10.71 -5.82 -20.73
CA GLY A 311 9.66 -6.79 -21.00
C GLY A 311 9.36 -7.66 -19.77
N GLU A 312 8.25 -8.38 -19.79
CA GLU A 312 7.80 -9.22 -18.67
C GLU A 312 8.85 -10.28 -18.24
N ARG A 313 9.63 -10.80 -19.18
CA ARG A 313 10.68 -11.80 -18.89
C ARG A 313 11.91 -11.19 -18.21
N ASP A 314 12.17 -9.91 -18.46
CA ASP A 314 13.36 -9.19 -18.00
C ASP A 314 13.09 -8.35 -16.76
N ALA A 315 11.82 -8.03 -16.51
CA ALA A 315 11.38 -7.25 -15.35
C ALA A 315 11.17 -8.17 -14.14
N SER A 316 12.15 -8.26 -13.25
CA SER A 316 11.93 -8.89 -11.95
C SER A 316 11.11 -7.96 -11.04
N LEU A 317 9.91 -8.39 -10.69
CA LEU A 317 9.06 -7.76 -9.66
C LEU A 317 9.23 -8.44 -8.30
N ASP A 318 10.25 -9.29 -8.13
CA ASP A 318 10.60 -9.95 -6.88
C ASP A 318 11.36 -8.99 -5.96
N ASP A 319 10.88 -8.86 -4.72
CA ASP A 319 11.49 -8.06 -3.67
C ASP A 319 12.88 -8.59 -3.22
N LYS A 320 13.19 -9.86 -3.48
CA LYS A 320 14.50 -10.43 -3.18
C LYS A 320 15.64 -9.72 -3.88
N ASP A 321 15.41 -9.24 -5.11
CA ASP A 321 16.40 -8.53 -5.91
C ASP A 321 16.18 -7.02 -5.93
N PHE A 322 15.39 -6.49 -5.00
CA PHE A 322 14.93 -5.11 -4.97
C PHE A 322 16.06 -4.08 -5.12
N LEU A 323 17.08 -4.15 -4.26
CA LEU A 323 18.20 -3.21 -4.28
C LEU A 323 19.05 -3.34 -5.55
N ASN A 324 19.26 -4.56 -6.03
CA ASN A 324 20.00 -4.82 -7.27
C ASN A 324 19.26 -4.23 -8.48
N ASN A 325 17.95 -4.44 -8.56
CA ASN A 325 17.12 -3.91 -9.64
C ASN A 325 17.12 -2.39 -9.70
N LEU A 326 17.19 -1.72 -8.55
CA LEU A 326 17.17 -0.26 -8.44
C LEU A 326 18.58 0.38 -8.41
N SER A 327 19.66 -0.41 -8.36
CA SER A 327 21.03 0.08 -8.17
C SER A 327 21.49 1.12 -9.21
N TRP A 328 20.99 1.06 -10.43
CA TRP A 328 21.27 2.04 -11.47
C TRP A 328 20.74 3.44 -11.12
N ALA A 329 19.64 3.52 -10.36
CA ALA A 329 18.97 4.78 -10.05
C ALA A 329 19.82 5.70 -9.16
N TRP A 330 20.68 5.15 -8.33
CA TRP A 330 21.62 5.94 -7.49
C TRP A 330 23.07 5.87 -7.97
N SER A 331 23.30 5.53 -9.24
CA SER A 331 24.65 5.53 -9.80
C SER A 331 25.18 6.94 -10.11
N THR A 332 24.29 7.92 -10.32
CA THR A 332 24.62 9.33 -10.48
C THR A 332 23.50 10.22 -9.91
N PRO A 333 23.80 11.49 -9.53
CA PRO A 333 22.80 12.45 -9.05
C PRO A 333 21.64 12.66 -10.05
N GLU A 334 21.93 12.73 -11.35
CA GLU A 334 20.96 12.97 -12.41
C GLU A 334 19.98 11.80 -12.51
N LYS A 335 20.47 10.54 -12.46
CA LYS A 335 19.62 9.35 -12.46
C LYS A 335 18.74 9.27 -11.22
N ALA A 336 19.28 9.66 -10.06
CA ALA A 336 18.50 9.70 -8.82
C ALA A 336 17.35 10.71 -8.92
N LYS A 337 17.61 11.90 -9.44
CA LYS A 337 16.60 12.93 -9.68
C LYS A 337 15.57 12.50 -10.71
N ASP A 338 16.02 11.88 -11.81
CA ASP A 338 15.13 11.36 -12.85
C ASP A 338 14.23 10.25 -12.32
N PHE A 339 14.77 9.33 -11.54
CA PHE A 339 14.00 8.27 -10.90
C PHE A 339 12.94 8.84 -9.94
N LEU A 340 13.31 9.80 -9.10
CA LEU A 340 12.39 10.48 -8.17
C LEU A 340 11.27 11.23 -8.90
N PHE A 341 11.58 11.90 -10.00
CA PHE A 341 10.57 12.50 -10.86
C PHE A 341 9.59 11.46 -11.41
N HIS A 342 10.10 10.33 -11.90
CA HIS A 342 9.27 9.26 -12.44
C HIS A 342 8.45 8.54 -11.36
N ILE A 343 8.95 8.44 -10.12
CA ILE A 343 8.13 7.97 -8.99
C ILE A 343 6.87 8.83 -8.87
N LEU A 344 7.00 10.16 -8.83
CA LEU A 344 5.83 11.03 -8.72
C LEU A 344 4.92 10.92 -9.95
N LYS A 345 5.49 10.97 -11.15
CA LYS A 345 4.74 10.90 -12.41
C LYS A 345 3.98 9.58 -12.53
N CYS A 346 4.63 8.45 -12.31
CA CYS A 346 3.99 7.14 -12.33
C CYS A 346 2.97 6.98 -11.18
N ARG A 347 3.20 7.65 -10.03
CA ARG A 347 2.26 7.58 -8.90
C ARG A 347 0.93 8.27 -9.24
N VAL A 348 0.96 9.40 -9.92
CA VAL A 348 -0.25 10.08 -10.43
C VAL A 348 -0.99 9.20 -11.45
N LEU A 349 -0.24 8.60 -12.39
CA LEU A 349 -0.82 7.70 -13.39
C LEU A 349 -1.37 6.41 -12.76
N PHE A 350 -0.67 5.86 -11.77
CA PHE A 350 -1.14 4.70 -11.01
C PHE A 350 -2.46 5.01 -10.29
N ASP A 351 -2.57 6.15 -9.62
CA ASP A 351 -3.80 6.55 -8.95
C ASP A 351 -4.97 6.73 -9.90
N LYS A 352 -4.69 7.18 -11.12
CA LYS A 352 -5.69 7.46 -12.15
C LYS A 352 -6.12 6.19 -12.91
N TYR A 353 -5.18 5.31 -13.25
CA TYR A 353 -5.41 4.22 -14.22
C TYR A 353 -5.36 2.81 -13.62
N VAL A 354 -4.93 2.62 -12.37
CA VAL A 354 -4.90 1.31 -11.71
C VAL A 354 -5.99 1.23 -10.67
N LEU A 355 -6.75 0.12 -10.70
CA LEU A 355 -7.87 -0.09 -9.77
C LEU A 355 -7.39 -0.17 -8.32
N LYS A 356 -8.27 0.25 -7.41
CA LYS A 356 -8.13 0.16 -5.95
C LYS A 356 -9.31 -0.58 -5.35
N ARG A 357 -9.19 -0.98 -4.09
CA ARG A 357 -10.32 -1.39 -3.27
C ARG A 357 -10.84 -0.13 -2.57
N GLU A 358 -12.13 0.15 -2.67
CA GLU A 358 -12.78 1.29 -2.02
C GLU A 358 -13.72 0.80 -0.93
N PHE A 359 -13.57 1.35 0.28
CA PHE A 359 -14.36 1.07 1.46
C PHE A 359 -15.15 2.33 1.83
N ALA A 360 -16.36 2.44 1.33
CA ALA A 360 -17.20 3.60 1.57
C ALA A 360 -18.68 3.22 1.61
N ARG A 361 -19.48 3.95 2.39
CA ARG A 361 -20.94 3.78 2.48
C ARG A 361 -21.35 2.32 2.76
N ASP A 362 -22.15 1.72 1.86
CA ASP A 362 -22.74 0.39 2.04
C ASP A 362 -21.76 -0.77 1.90
N TYR A 363 -20.48 -0.51 1.55
CA TYR A 363 -19.41 -1.50 1.39
C TYR A 363 -18.18 -1.23 2.25
N LYS A 364 -18.37 -0.60 3.43
CA LYS A 364 -17.26 -0.36 4.39
C LYS A 364 -16.54 -1.66 4.79
N GLU A 365 -17.25 -2.75 4.98
CA GLU A 365 -16.66 -4.03 5.41
C GLU A 365 -16.14 -4.88 4.24
N THR A 366 -16.85 -4.89 3.13
CA THR A 366 -16.53 -5.79 2.00
C THR A 366 -15.64 -5.15 0.94
N GLY A 367 -15.67 -3.83 0.84
CA GLY A 367 -15.01 -3.06 -0.22
C GLY A 367 -15.58 -3.38 -1.61
N LYS A 368 -15.34 -2.50 -2.56
CA LYS A 368 -15.62 -2.74 -3.99
C LYS A 368 -14.42 -2.39 -4.85
N TRP A 369 -14.36 -2.94 -6.06
CA TRP A 369 -13.39 -2.51 -7.06
C TRP A 369 -13.72 -1.11 -7.55
N SER A 370 -12.76 -0.22 -7.51
CA SER A 370 -12.90 1.18 -7.88
C SER A 370 -11.80 1.59 -8.86
N LEU A 371 -12.18 2.23 -9.95
CA LEU A 371 -11.28 2.83 -10.94
C LEU A 371 -11.72 4.27 -11.16
N GLN A 372 -11.04 5.18 -10.51
CA GLN A 372 -11.42 6.59 -10.45
C GLN A 372 -10.17 7.47 -10.55
N ARG A 373 -10.34 8.69 -11.05
CA ARG A 373 -9.37 9.77 -10.95
C ARG A 373 -9.84 10.80 -9.93
N LEU A 374 -8.91 11.50 -9.34
CA LEU A 374 -9.18 12.61 -8.46
C LEU A 374 -9.39 13.88 -9.29
N GLU A 375 -10.45 14.59 -9.01
CA GLU A 375 -10.72 15.93 -9.51
C GLU A 375 -11.05 16.89 -8.35
N LYS A 376 -10.86 18.17 -8.59
CA LYS A 376 -11.26 19.24 -7.68
C LYS A 376 -12.67 19.72 -8.00
N TYR A 377 -13.47 19.98 -6.97
CA TYR A 377 -14.67 20.77 -7.12
C TYR A 377 -14.71 21.90 -6.09
N LYS A 378 -15.36 23.00 -6.44
CA LYS A 378 -15.52 24.14 -5.54
C LYS A 378 -16.80 23.98 -4.71
N ASP A 379 -16.66 23.85 -3.39
CA ASP A 379 -17.78 23.88 -2.47
C ASP A 379 -18.23 25.34 -2.29
N ASN A 380 -19.32 25.73 -2.97
CA ASN A 380 -19.84 27.09 -2.95
C ASN A 380 -20.31 27.55 -1.55
N LYS A 381 -20.66 26.61 -0.64
CA LYS A 381 -21.10 26.96 0.72
C LYS A 381 -19.92 27.33 1.61
N LYS A 382 -18.78 26.64 1.45
CA LYS A 382 -17.59 26.85 2.28
C LYS A 382 -16.49 27.65 1.56
N ASN A 383 -16.71 28.02 0.29
CA ASN A 383 -15.73 28.65 -0.61
C ASN A 383 -14.34 27.95 -0.58
N SER A 384 -14.34 26.63 -0.50
CA SER A 384 -13.15 25.80 -0.42
C SER A 384 -13.10 24.76 -1.53
N ASP A 385 -11.89 24.45 -2.00
CA ASP A 385 -11.65 23.37 -2.96
C ASP A 385 -11.70 22.02 -2.22
N LYS A 386 -12.47 21.06 -2.78
CA LYS A 386 -12.60 19.70 -2.23
C LYS A 386 -12.32 18.63 -3.28
N PRO A 387 -11.85 17.45 -2.87
CA PRO A 387 -11.67 16.33 -3.78
C PRO A 387 -13.02 15.73 -4.22
N LYS A 388 -13.10 15.35 -5.49
CA LYS A 388 -14.16 14.55 -6.10
C LYS A 388 -13.50 13.38 -6.82
N TYR A 389 -14.06 12.19 -6.65
CA TYR A 389 -13.59 10.98 -7.33
C TYR A 389 -14.57 10.62 -8.43
N VAL A 390 -14.09 10.61 -9.67
CA VAL A 390 -14.89 10.37 -10.88
C VAL A 390 -14.30 9.21 -11.68
N GLY A 391 -15.11 8.59 -12.54
CA GLY A 391 -14.62 7.53 -13.43
C GLY A 391 -13.40 7.98 -14.26
N THR A 392 -12.41 7.10 -14.40
CA THR A 392 -11.15 7.44 -15.08
C THR A 392 -11.33 7.79 -16.55
N LEU A 393 -12.10 6.96 -17.30
CA LEU A 393 -12.30 7.15 -18.74
C LEU A 393 -13.53 8.02 -19.04
N ASP A 394 -14.63 7.75 -18.35
CA ASP A 394 -15.88 8.47 -18.49
C ASP A 394 -16.58 8.53 -17.12
N GLU A 395 -17.44 9.53 -16.90
CA GLU A 395 -18.14 9.67 -15.63
C GLU A 395 -19.28 8.65 -15.48
N GLU A 396 -19.97 8.31 -16.55
CA GLU A 396 -21.20 7.50 -16.55
C GLU A 396 -21.18 6.36 -17.58
N GLY A 397 -20.11 6.25 -18.36
CA GLY A 397 -20.06 5.36 -19.52
C GLY A 397 -19.64 3.91 -19.21
N ASN A 398 -19.74 3.10 -20.25
CA ASN A 398 -19.42 1.69 -20.17
C ASN A 398 -17.94 1.38 -20.17
N ASP A 399 -17.08 2.29 -20.69
CA ASP A 399 -15.66 2.01 -20.86
C ASP A 399 -14.93 1.98 -19.52
N ASN A 400 -15.31 2.85 -18.57
CA ASN A 400 -14.76 2.76 -17.22
C ASN A 400 -15.17 1.45 -16.50
N LYS A 401 -16.42 0.99 -16.72
CA LYS A 401 -16.90 -0.31 -16.19
C LYS A 401 -16.13 -1.47 -16.82
N LYS A 402 -15.90 -1.46 -18.15
CA LYS A 402 -15.09 -2.48 -18.85
C LYS A 402 -13.68 -2.54 -18.31
N LEU A 403 -12.98 -1.40 -18.25
CA LEU A 403 -11.60 -1.33 -17.79
C LEU A 403 -11.48 -1.78 -16.32
N ARG A 404 -12.38 -1.35 -15.44
CA ARG A 404 -12.43 -1.79 -14.05
C ARG A 404 -12.62 -3.30 -13.94
N THR A 405 -13.55 -3.87 -14.70
CA THR A 405 -13.83 -5.32 -14.68
C THR A 405 -12.66 -6.11 -15.26
N LEU A 406 -12.03 -5.62 -16.33
CA LEU A 406 -10.85 -6.23 -16.93
C LEU A 406 -9.65 -6.22 -15.97
N GLN A 407 -9.40 -5.12 -15.27
CA GLN A 407 -8.34 -5.06 -14.26
C GLN A 407 -8.66 -5.95 -13.04
N SER A 408 -9.93 -6.03 -12.63
CA SER A 408 -10.31 -6.94 -11.54
C SER A 408 -10.13 -8.41 -11.93
N CYS A 409 -10.38 -8.78 -13.20
CA CYS A 409 -10.03 -10.08 -13.76
C CYS A 409 -8.54 -10.39 -13.56
N LEU A 410 -7.66 -9.47 -13.92
CA LEU A 410 -6.20 -9.64 -13.76
C LEU A 410 -5.79 -9.69 -12.29
N ARG A 411 -6.38 -8.84 -11.45
CA ARG A 411 -6.06 -8.79 -10.02
C ARG A 411 -6.39 -10.07 -9.27
N ILE A 412 -7.53 -10.71 -9.61
CA ILE A 412 -7.91 -11.99 -8.98
C ILE A 412 -7.11 -13.17 -9.53
N THR A 413 -6.63 -13.06 -10.76
CA THR A 413 -5.82 -14.10 -11.42
C THR A 413 -4.38 -14.09 -10.93
N TYR A 414 -3.78 -12.90 -10.92
CA TYR A 414 -2.40 -12.64 -10.50
C TYR A 414 -2.41 -12.01 -9.11
N THR A 415 -2.47 -12.84 -8.07
CA THR A 415 -2.63 -12.38 -6.68
C THR A 415 -1.33 -11.90 -6.05
N SER A 416 -0.19 -12.45 -6.47
CA SER A 416 1.13 -12.06 -5.98
C SER A 416 1.64 -10.80 -6.71
N PRO A 417 2.14 -9.78 -6.00
CA PRO A 417 2.75 -8.59 -6.61
C PRO A 417 3.84 -8.92 -7.65
N LYS A 418 4.58 -10.03 -7.45
CA LYS A 418 5.63 -10.51 -8.38
C LYS A 418 5.11 -10.87 -9.77
N THR A 419 3.81 -11.12 -9.91
CA THR A 419 3.16 -11.54 -11.16
C THR A 419 2.28 -10.45 -11.77
N MET A 420 2.22 -9.26 -11.17
CA MET A 420 1.34 -8.16 -11.62
C MET A 420 1.97 -7.30 -12.72
N HIS A 421 2.58 -7.91 -13.74
CA HIS A 421 3.19 -7.20 -14.88
C HIS A 421 2.17 -6.38 -15.69
N TRP A 422 0.88 -6.68 -15.57
CA TRP A 422 -0.18 -5.89 -16.19
C TRP A 422 -0.19 -4.43 -15.73
N ILE A 423 0.28 -4.14 -14.49
CA ILE A 423 0.44 -2.77 -13.98
C ILE A 423 1.55 -2.05 -14.75
N THR A 424 2.69 -2.72 -14.99
CA THR A 424 3.77 -2.18 -15.84
C THR A 424 3.26 -1.86 -17.24
N VAL A 425 2.42 -2.72 -17.83
CA VAL A 425 1.84 -2.52 -19.17
C VAL A 425 0.94 -1.28 -19.18
N ILE A 426 0.08 -1.10 -18.18
CA ILE A 426 -0.75 0.11 -18.04
C ILE A 426 0.14 1.34 -17.94
N LEU A 427 1.06 1.36 -16.98
CA LEU A 427 1.90 2.53 -16.71
C LEU A 427 2.78 2.90 -17.91
N SER A 428 3.36 1.91 -18.61
CA SER A 428 4.14 2.15 -19.82
C SER A 428 3.30 2.78 -20.93
N SER A 429 2.10 2.24 -21.17
CA SER A 429 1.20 2.75 -22.21
C SER A 429 0.77 4.19 -21.95
N VAL A 430 0.29 4.49 -20.73
CA VAL A 430 -0.18 5.85 -20.40
C VAL A 430 0.95 6.85 -20.21
N LEU A 431 2.16 6.41 -19.85
CA LEU A 431 3.34 7.26 -19.75
C LEU A 431 3.82 7.72 -21.14
N GLU A 432 3.75 6.82 -22.13
CA GLU A 432 4.08 7.13 -23.53
C GLU A 432 3.01 8.00 -24.20
N ASN A 433 1.76 7.64 -24.03
CA ASN A 433 0.62 8.40 -24.57
C ASN A 433 -0.62 8.21 -23.69
N GLU A 434 -1.00 9.24 -22.95
CA GLU A 434 -2.16 9.20 -22.07
C GLU A 434 -3.50 9.04 -22.81
N ALA A 435 -3.53 9.32 -24.12
CA ALA A 435 -4.68 9.11 -25.00
C ALA A 435 -4.75 7.70 -25.61
N SER A 436 -3.87 6.76 -25.19
CA SER A 436 -3.90 5.37 -25.65
C SER A 436 -5.23 4.71 -25.32
N ASP A 437 -5.69 3.81 -26.19
CA ASP A 437 -6.80 2.90 -25.88
C ASP A 437 -6.33 1.84 -24.88
N ILE A 438 -6.43 2.18 -23.61
CA ILE A 438 -5.96 1.34 -22.52
C ILE A 438 -6.76 0.04 -22.39
N ILE A 439 -8.02 0.01 -22.82
CA ILE A 439 -8.84 -1.20 -22.84
C ILE A 439 -8.24 -2.18 -23.85
N ALA A 440 -8.01 -1.73 -25.07
CA ALA A 440 -7.40 -2.56 -26.11
C ALA A 440 -6.01 -3.06 -25.72
N VAL A 441 -5.19 -2.21 -25.08
CA VAL A 441 -3.85 -2.60 -24.57
C VAL A 441 -3.96 -3.76 -23.59
N ILE A 442 -4.86 -3.70 -22.62
CA ILE A 442 -5.00 -4.72 -21.59
C ILE A 442 -5.73 -5.96 -22.12
N GLU A 443 -6.70 -5.81 -23.02
CA GLU A 443 -7.30 -6.97 -23.70
C GLU A 443 -6.26 -7.76 -24.52
N ASN A 444 -5.39 -7.05 -25.25
CA ASN A 444 -4.28 -7.70 -25.98
C ASN A 444 -3.30 -8.42 -25.03
N TYR A 445 -3.01 -7.83 -23.86
CA TYR A 445 -2.22 -8.50 -22.83
C TYR A 445 -2.89 -9.79 -22.34
N CYS A 446 -4.18 -9.75 -22.02
CA CYS A 446 -4.95 -10.92 -21.59
C CYS A 446 -5.00 -12.00 -22.68
N LYS A 447 -5.28 -11.60 -23.93
CA LYS A 447 -5.29 -12.48 -25.09
C LYS A 447 -3.97 -13.22 -25.24
N LYS A 448 -2.86 -12.48 -25.18
CA LYS A 448 -1.52 -13.08 -25.25
C LYS A 448 -1.32 -14.11 -24.13
N LYS A 449 -1.69 -13.79 -22.88
CA LYS A 449 -1.61 -14.72 -21.74
C LYS A 449 -2.42 -16.00 -21.95
N VAL A 450 -3.63 -15.88 -22.51
CA VAL A 450 -4.49 -17.02 -22.82
C VAL A 450 -3.84 -17.88 -23.92
N VAL A 451 -3.32 -17.28 -24.98
CA VAL A 451 -2.62 -18.00 -26.04
C VAL A 451 -1.35 -18.71 -25.51
N ASP A 452 -0.54 -18.01 -24.73
CA ASP A 452 0.71 -18.54 -24.14
C ASP A 452 0.44 -19.70 -23.16
N SER A 453 -0.77 -19.83 -22.59
CA SER A 453 -1.16 -20.94 -21.71
C SER A 453 -1.39 -22.27 -22.44
N ASP A 454 -1.44 -22.27 -23.77
CA ASP A 454 -1.72 -23.46 -24.60
C ASP A 454 -3.01 -24.20 -24.18
N TYR A 455 -4.05 -23.42 -23.83
CA TYR A 455 -5.29 -23.93 -23.20
C TYR A 455 -6.00 -25.00 -24.04
N GLN A 456 -5.83 -25.01 -25.35
CA GLN A 456 -6.49 -26.01 -26.24
C GLN A 456 -5.97 -27.43 -26.03
N ASN A 457 -4.72 -27.56 -25.59
CA ASN A 457 -4.04 -28.81 -25.30
C ASN A 457 -4.01 -29.15 -23.79
N ARG A 458 -4.75 -28.41 -22.95
CA ARG A 458 -4.82 -28.63 -21.50
C ARG A 458 -6.07 -29.38 -21.12
N ASN A 459 -6.00 -30.05 -19.96
CA ASN A 459 -7.11 -30.78 -19.37
C ASN A 459 -7.07 -30.66 -17.83
N GLY A 460 -8.20 -30.74 -17.18
CA GLY A 460 -8.33 -30.74 -15.72
C GLY A 460 -7.67 -29.53 -15.04
N PHE A 461 -6.82 -29.80 -14.07
CA PHE A 461 -6.10 -28.78 -13.33
C PHE A 461 -4.92 -28.17 -14.11
N GLY A 462 -4.64 -28.63 -15.32
CA GLY A 462 -3.62 -28.07 -16.19
C GLY A 462 -4.00 -26.71 -16.84
N PHE A 463 -5.28 -26.31 -16.75
CA PHE A 463 -5.71 -24.99 -17.21
C PHE A 463 -5.19 -23.88 -16.32
N GLU A 464 -4.61 -22.83 -16.92
CA GLU A 464 -4.29 -21.62 -16.20
C GLU A 464 -5.55 -20.81 -15.84
N ARG A 465 -5.53 -20.16 -14.67
CA ARG A 465 -6.67 -19.38 -14.18
C ARG A 465 -7.10 -18.24 -15.10
N ILE A 466 -6.13 -17.68 -15.85
CA ILE A 466 -6.42 -16.58 -16.78
C ILE A 466 -7.44 -16.99 -17.86
N VAL A 467 -7.43 -18.27 -18.28
CA VAL A 467 -8.37 -18.79 -19.29
C VAL A 467 -9.82 -18.66 -18.81
N PHE A 468 -10.10 -19.02 -17.57
CA PHE A 468 -11.42 -18.89 -16.97
C PHE A 468 -11.80 -17.42 -16.70
N SER A 469 -10.85 -16.67 -16.12
CA SER A 469 -11.12 -15.30 -15.71
C SER A 469 -11.34 -14.38 -16.91
N TYR A 470 -10.50 -14.51 -17.95
CA TYR A 470 -10.65 -13.71 -19.16
C TYR A 470 -11.88 -14.10 -19.97
N LEU A 471 -12.23 -15.40 -20.00
CA LEU A 471 -13.50 -15.85 -20.57
C LEU A 471 -14.71 -15.21 -19.87
N ASP A 472 -14.74 -15.22 -18.53
CA ASP A 472 -15.81 -14.56 -17.78
C ASP A 472 -15.88 -13.05 -18.09
N TYR A 473 -14.71 -12.37 -18.28
CA TYR A 473 -14.69 -10.97 -18.73
C TYR A 473 -15.30 -10.80 -20.12
N LEU A 474 -14.96 -11.66 -21.10
CA LEU A 474 -15.52 -11.59 -22.46
C LEU A 474 -17.05 -11.80 -22.45
N ILE A 475 -17.52 -12.74 -21.64
CA ILE A 475 -18.97 -12.98 -21.44
C ILE A 475 -19.61 -11.78 -20.74
N TYR A 476 -18.95 -11.17 -19.76
CA TYR A 476 -19.44 -9.94 -19.12
C TYR A 476 -19.54 -8.79 -20.12
N ARG A 477 -18.51 -8.60 -20.96
CA ARG A 477 -18.45 -7.51 -21.95
C ARG A 477 -19.53 -7.62 -23.00
N ASP A 478 -19.71 -8.81 -23.58
CA ASP A 478 -20.51 -9.01 -24.80
C ASP A 478 -21.86 -9.71 -24.56
N GLY A 479 -22.09 -10.22 -23.36
CA GLY A 479 -23.22 -11.11 -23.09
C GLY A 479 -23.02 -12.50 -23.72
N TYR A 480 -24.02 -13.36 -23.55
CA TYR A 480 -24.04 -14.68 -24.15
C TYR A 480 -25.48 -15.13 -24.47
N SER A 481 -25.65 -15.70 -25.68
CA SER A 481 -26.91 -16.30 -26.13
C SER A 481 -26.71 -17.79 -26.41
N TYR A 482 -27.70 -18.60 -26.03
CA TYR A 482 -27.75 -20.03 -26.30
C TYR A 482 -29.04 -20.38 -27.07
N ASP A 483 -28.87 -21.05 -28.20
CA ASP A 483 -30.00 -21.41 -29.12
C ASP A 483 -30.91 -20.20 -29.42
N GLY A 484 -30.33 -19.02 -29.68
CA GLY A 484 -31.02 -17.79 -30.02
C GLY A 484 -31.69 -17.05 -28.85
N LYS A 485 -31.57 -17.56 -27.61
CA LYS A 485 -32.07 -16.89 -26.41
C LYS A 485 -30.91 -16.24 -25.66
N GLU A 486 -31.04 -14.97 -25.33
CA GLU A 486 -30.11 -14.28 -24.43
C GLU A 486 -30.22 -14.93 -23.03
N ILE A 487 -29.08 -15.42 -22.50
CA ILE A 487 -28.99 -16.00 -21.15
C ILE A 487 -28.06 -15.25 -20.21
N ILE A 488 -27.16 -14.48 -20.75
CA ILE A 488 -26.34 -13.53 -20.01
C ILE A 488 -26.38 -12.18 -20.76
N SER A 489 -26.94 -11.17 -20.14
CA SER A 489 -26.94 -9.82 -20.71
C SER A 489 -25.58 -9.17 -20.56
N PRO A 490 -25.12 -8.35 -21.51
CA PRO A 490 -23.84 -7.67 -21.42
C PRO A 490 -23.82 -6.67 -20.25
N MET A 491 -22.66 -6.46 -19.67
CA MET A 491 -22.38 -5.42 -18.68
C MET A 491 -23.30 -5.43 -17.44
N GLN A 492 -23.65 -6.61 -16.92
CA GLN A 492 -24.52 -6.76 -15.73
C GLN A 492 -23.99 -5.92 -14.56
N GLU A 493 -24.81 -5.04 -13.99
CA GLU A 493 -24.40 -4.09 -12.94
C GLU A 493 -24.03 -4.77 -11.63
N ASP A 494 -24.75 -5.81 -11.26
CA ASP A 494 -24.59 -6.50 -9.97
C ASP A 494 -23.49 -7.58 -9.98
N TRP A 495 -22.88 -7.86 -11.15
CA TRP A 495 -21.84 -8.87 -11.23
C TRP A 495 -20.45 -8.25 -11.16
N GLN A 496 -19.58 -8.79 -10.29
CA GLN A 496 -18.19 -8.41 -10.16
C GLN A 496 -17.31 -9.61 -9.84
N PHE A 497 -16.04 -9.50 -10.23
CA PHE A 497 -15.07 -10.52 -9.91
C PHE A 497 -14.80 -10.59 -8.39
N GLN A 498 -14.80 -11.82 -7.88
CA GLN A 498 -14.39 -12.20 -6.53
C GLN A 498 -13.09 -13.00 -6.61
N PHE A 499 -12.29 -13.04 -5.53
CA PHE A 499 -11.11 -13.88 -5.47
C PHE A 499 -11.49 -15.37 -5.57
N ARG A 500 -11.03 -16.01 -6.64
CA ARG A 500 -11.33 -17.41 -6.98
C ARG A 500 -10.01 -18.10 -7.33
N SER A 501 -9.82 -19.31 -6.82
CA SER A 501 -8.57 -20.04 -7.05
C SER A 501 -8.74 -21.54 -7.24
N SER A 502 -9.97 -22.06 -7.10
CA SER A 502 -10.26 -23.47 -7.19
C SER A 502 -10.96 -23.81 -8.51
N ILE A 503 -10.37 -24.71 -9.28
CA ILE A 503 -11.03 -25.32 -10.45
C ILE A 503 -11.97 -26.39 -9.92
N GLU A 504 -13.22 -26.31 -10.31
CA GLU A 504 -14.32 -27.18 -9.88
C GLU A 504 -14.96 -27.90 -11.05
N HIS A 505 -15.33 -29.16 -10.84
CA HIS A 505 -16.07 -29.97 -11.77
C HIS A 505 -17.57 -29.76 -11.57
N PHE A 506 -18.30 -29.34 -12.59
CA PHE A 506 -19.76 -29.19 -12.49
C PHE A 506 -20.43 -30.54 -12.34
N GLN A 507 -20.17 -31.52 -13.23
CA GLN A 507 -20.39 -32.94 -12.96
C GLN A 507 -19.28 -33.43 -12.06
N PRO A 508 -19.56 -33.93 -10.85
CA PRO A 508 -18.52 -34.28 -9.88
C PRO A 508 -17.72 -35.52 -10.29
N GLN A 509 -16.48 -35.62 -9.76
CA GLN A 509 -15.59 -36.77 -10.01
C GLN A 509 -16.19 -38.09 -9.45
N HIS A 510 -16.82 -38.00 -8.27
CA HIS A 510 -17.43 -39.12 -7.58
C HIS A 510 -18.89 -38.77 -7.29
N PRO A 511 -19.80 -38.91 -8.29
CA PRO A 511 -21.20 -38.56 -8.10
C PRO A 511 -21.85 -39.48 -7.06
N ILE A 512 -22.74 -38.90 -6.24
CA ILE A 512 -23.52 -39.68 -5.24
C ILE A 512 -24.46 -40.63 -5.95
N GLU A 513 -24.99 -40.22 -7.12
CA GLU A 513 -25.90 -41.01 -7.97
C GLU A 513 -25.45 -40.88 -9.44
N GLY A 514 -25.60 -41.94 -10.21
CA GLY A 514 -25.26 -41.98 -11.64
C GLY A 514 -23.86 -42.52 -11.91
N GLU A 515 -23.49 -42.56 -13.19
CA GLU A 515 -22.19 -43.07 -13.64
C GLU A 515 -21.08 -42.02 -13.59
N CYS A 516 -19.87 -42.45 -13.22
CA CYS A 516 -18.68 -41.62 -13.34
C CYS A 516 -18.35 -41.35 -14.84
N TRP A 517 -18.03 -40.12 -15.16
CA TRP A 517 -17.58 -39.80 -16.52
C TRP A 517 -16.14 -40.30 -16.73
N LYS A 518 -15.79 -40.58 -18.00
CA LYS A 518 -14.39 -40.82 -18.35
C LYS A 518 -13.55 -39.57 -18.10
N GLU A 519 -12.29 -39.78 -17.83
CA GLU A 519 -11.35 -38.71 -17.43
C GLU A 519 -11.32 -37.55 -18.43
N ASP A 520 -11.32 -37.82 -19.73
CA ASP A 520 -11.30 -36.79 -20.77
C ASP A 520 -12.55 -35.92 -20.80
N ASP A 521 -13.73 -36.52 -20.61
CA ASP A 521 -14.99 -35.78 -20.53
C ASP A 521 -15.11 -35.03 -19.20
N LEU A 522 -14.70 -35.68 -18.11
CA LEU A 522 -14.76 -35.13 -16.76
C LEU A 522 -13.88 -33.89 -16.61
N ASN A 523 -12.63 -34.01 -17.07
CA ASN A 523 -11.59 -32.97 -16.98
C ASN A 523 -11.63 -31.99 -18.16
N GLY A 524 -12.56 -32.17 -19.11
CA GLY A 524 -12.74 -31.26 -20.24
C GLY A 524 -13.19 -29.87 -19.81
N PHE A 525 -12.69 -28.82 -20.49
CA PHE A 525 -12.98 -27.42 -20.16
C PHE A 525 -14.48 -27.12 -20.01
N GLY A 526 -15.33 -27.82 -20.79
CA GLY A 526 -16.76 -27.65 -20.73
C GLY A 526 -17.39 -28.00 -19.37
N ASN A 527 -16.79 -28.93 -18.62
CA ASN A 527 -17.24 -29.34 -17.30
C ASN A 527 -16.59 -28.60 -16.13
N LEU A 528 -15.63 -27.70 -16.40
CA LEU A 528 -14.84 -27.01 -15.38
C LEU A 528 -15.26 -25.56 -15.21
N ALA A 529 -15.18 -25.06 -13.99
CA ALA A 529 -15.35 -23.64 -13.67
C ALA A 529 -14.39 -23.20 -12.55
N LEU A 530 -14.07 -21.91 -12.51
CA LEU A 530 -13.22 -21.33 -11.45
C LEU A 530 -14.11 -20.71 -10.37
N ILE A 531 -14.01 -21.21 -9.12
CA ILE A 531 -14.77 -20.73 -7.97
C ILE A 531 -13.89 -20.53 -6.73
N THR A 532 -14.45 -20.08 -5.63
CA THR A 532 -13.74 -19.97 -4.34
C THR A 532 -13.47 -21.37 -3.75
N ILE A 533 -12.42 -21.49 -2.93
CA ILE A 533 -12.09 -22.74 -2.21
C ILE A 533 -13.26 -23.16 -1.32
N SER A 534 -13.89 -22.22 -0.61
CA SER A 534 -15.05 -22.51 0.23
C SER A 534 -16.27 -22.95 -0.60
N GLY A 535 -16.42 -22.42 -1.82
CA GLY A 535 -17.45 -22.85 -2.77
C GLY A 535 -17.22 -24.29 -3.22
N ASN A 536 -16.00 -24.65 -3.57
CA ASN A 536 -15.63 -26.01 -3.95
C ASN A 536 -15.92 -27.00 -2.83
N SER A 537 -15.54 -26.71 -1.59
CA SER A 537 -15.84 -27.56 -0.44
C SER A 537 -17.34 -27.78 -0.21
N ARG A 538 -18.17 -26.75 -0.49
CA ARG A 538 -19.63 -26.85 -0.37
C ARG A 538 -20.27 -27.63 -1.52
N PHE A 539 -19.74 -27.52 -2.72
CA PHE A 539 -20.21 -28.28 -3.87
C PHE A 539 -19.96 -29.77 -3.70
N SER A 540 -18.80 -30.15 -3.15
CA SER A 540 -18.45 -31.54 -2.87
C SER A 540 -18.86 -32.48 -4.05
N ASN A 541 -19.46 -33.61 -3.76
CA ASN A 541 -19.92 -34.60 -4.74
C ASN A 541 -21.40 -34.42 -5.19
N LEU A 542 -21.99 -33.24 -4.94
CA LEU A 542 -23.35 -32.96 -5.37
C LEU A 542 -23.47 -32.99 -6.90
N PRO A 543 -24.56 -33.57 -7.42
CA PRO A 543 -24.82 -33.50 -8.86
C PRO A 543 -25.14 -32.05 -9.28
N PRO A 544 -25.07 -31.71 -10.58
CA PRO A 544 -25.30 -30.36 -11.08
C PRO A 544 -26.59 -29.71 -10.57
N VAL A 545 -27.70 -30.42 -10.57
CA VAL A 545 -29.00 -29.92 -10.05
C VAL A 545 -28.90 -29.58 -8.55
N GLY A 546 -28.22 -30.41 -7.78
CA GLY A 546 -27.99 -30.16 -6.36
C GLY A 546 -27.12 -28.90 -6.12
N LYS A 547 -26.06 -28.69 -6.89
CA LYS A 547 -25.21 -27.49 -6.85
C LYS A 547 -26.03 -26.23 -7.19
N ILE A 548 -26.86 -26.31 -8.24
CA ILE A 548 -27.70 -25.20 -8.71
C ILE A 548 -28.75 -24.81 -7.66
N SER A 549 -29.44 -25.80 -7.06
CA SER A 549 -30.53 -25.52 -6.13
C SER A 549 -30.05 -25.06 -4.76
N SER A 550 -28.96 -25.66 -4.26
CA SER A 550 -28.48 -25.42 -2.90
C SER A 550 -27.55 -24.18 -2.79
N TYR A 551 -26.84 -23.83 -3.87
CA TYR A 551 -25.78 -22.82 -3.80
C TYR A 551 -25.80 -21.81 -4.95
N PRO A 552 -26.90 -21.08 -5.18
CA PRO A 552 -26.99 -20.09 -6.27
C PRO A 552 -25.95 -18.95 -6.17
N SER A 553 -25.51 -18.60 -4.98
CA SER A 553 -24.46 -17.60 -4.78
C SER A 553 -23.08 -18.06 -5.28
N ILE A 554 -22.77 -19.36 -5.19
CA ILE A 554 -21.54 -19.93 -5.74
C ILE A 554 -21.63 -20.01 -7.27
N ILE A 555 -22.79 -20.40 -7.82
CA ILE A 555 -23.04 -20.38 -9.27
C ILE A 555 -22.77 -18.98 -9.85
N ASN A 556 -23.21 -17.92 -9.17
CA ASN A 556 -23.01 -16.54 -9.60
C ASN A 556 -21.55 -16.04 -9.54
N GLN A 557 -20.62 -16.79 -8.96
CA GLN A 557 -19.21 -16.39 -8.91
C GLN A 557 -18.54 -16.42 -10.30
N SER A 558 -19.00 -17.27 -11.23
CA SER A 558 -18.48 -17.39 -12.58
C SER A 558 -19.61 -17.30 -13.60
N LEU A 559 -19.46 -16.45 -14.63
CA LEU A 559 -20.43 -16.35 -15.71
C LEU A 559 -20.45 -17.62 -16.56
N LYS A 560 -19.29 -18.27 -16.75
CA LYS A 560 -19.20 -19.58 -17.38
C LYS A 560 -20.06 -20.62 -16.62
N LEU A 561 -19.95 -20.67 -15.30
CA LEU A 561 -20.73 -21.57 -14.46
C LEU A 561 -22.25 -21.25 -14.51
N LYS A 562 -22.58 -19.95 -14.56
CA LYS A 562 -23.97 -19.49 -14.74
C LYS A 562 -24.54 -19.89 -16.09
N ILE A 563 -23.74 -19.93 -17.15
CA ILE A 563 -24.15 -20.47 -18.44
C ILE A 563 -24.46 -21.97 -18.32
N MET A 564 -23.59 -22.74 -17.66
CA MET A 564 -23.80 -24.17 -17.43
C MET A 564 -25.11 -24.44 -16.67
N GLU A 565 -25.39 -23.66 -15.62
CA GLU A 565 -26.68 -23.67 -14.92
C GLU A 565 -27.85 -23.42 -15.87
N LYS A 566 -27.80 -22.36 -16.68
CA LYS A 566 -28.87 -21.98 -17.59
C LYS A 566 -29.14 -23.06 -18.65
N ILE A 567 -28.07 -23.62 -19.24
CA ILE A 567 -28.19 -24.73 -20.20
C ILE A 567 -28.83 -25.96 -19.55
N THR A 568 -28.47 -26.26 -18.30
CA THR A 568 -29.08 -27.37 -17.54
C THR A 568 -30.58 -27.15 -17.33
N ARG A 569 -31.01 -25.93 -16.95
CA ARG A 569 -32.42 -25.58 -16.69
C ARG A 569 -33.26 -25.46 -17.96
N LEU A 570 -32.67 -25.04 -19.09
CA LEU A 570 -33.39 -24.92 -20.38
C LEU A 570 -33.66 -26.27 -21.04
N GLY A 571 -32.93 -27.31 -20.65
CA GLY A 571 -33.12 -28.68 -21.12
C GLY A 571 -34.01 -29.50 -20.18
N ASP A 572 -33.67 -30.77 -20.09
CA ASP A 572 -34.30 -31.79 -19.26
C ASP A 572 -33.92 -31.74 -17.76
N GLY A 573 -33.16 -30.75 -17.36
CA GLY A 573 -32.58 -30.64 -16.01
C GLY A 573 -31.25 -31.40 -15.83
N GLU A 574 -30.76 -32.07 -16.86
CA GLU A 574 -29.54 -32.86 -16.81
C GLU A 574 -28.35 -32.11 -17.46
N TRP A 575 -27.15 -32.32 -16.90
CA TRP A 575 -25.87 -31.89 -17.49
C TRP A 575 -25.20 -33.12 -18.08
N THR A 576 -25.28 -33.26 -19.41
CA THR A 576 -24.74 -34.43 -20.13
C THR A 576 -23.36 -34.17 -20.73
N LYS A 577 -22.66 -35.23 -21.15
CA LYS A 577 -21.38 -35.15 -21.83
C LYS A 577 -21.46 -34.33 -23.12
N GLU A 578 -22.55 -34.52 -23.88
CA GLU A 578 -22.80 -33.81 -25.14
C GLU A 578 -22.96 -32.31 -24.89
N LYS A 579 -23.73 -31.92 -23.83
CA LYS A 579 -23.87 -30.52 -23.43
C LYS A 579 -22.52 -29.92 -22.97
N ALA A 580 -21.72 -30.68 -22.21
CA ALA A 580 -20.41 -30.26 -21.77
C ALA A 580 -19.44 -30.06 -22.95
N ASN A 581 -19.41 -30.97 -23.92
CA ASN A 581 -18.55 -30.85 -25.10
C ASN A 581 -18.99 -29.67 -25.99
N LYS A 582 -20.29 -29.51 -26.25
CA LYS A 582 -20.83 -28.36 -26.98
C LYS A 582 -20.45 -27.05 -26.28
N HIS A 583 -20.61 -26.99 -24.96
CA HIS A 583 -20.23 -25.84 -24.16
C HIS A 583 -18.71 -25.52 -24.23
N LYS A 584 -17.86 -26.56 -24.19
CA LYS A 584 -16.41 -26.37 -24.39
C LYS A 584 -16.11 -25.69 -25.74
N ASP A 585 -16.69 -26.20 -26.81
CA ASP A 585 -16.43 -25.68 -28.16
C ASP A 585 -16.93 -24.24 -28.31
N GLU A 586 -18.07 -23.89 -27.71
CA GLU A 586 -18.59 -22.52 -27.70
C GLU A 586 -17.71 -21.56 -26.89
N MET A 587 -17.24 -21.98 -25.70
CA MET A 587 -16.33 -21.18 -24.88
C MET A 587 -14.96 -20.97 -25.56
N PHE A 588 -14.44 -21.99 -26.23
CA PHE A 588 -13.21 -21.85 -26.99
C PHE A 588 -13.38 -20.93 -28.20
N LYS A 589 -14.52 -20.95 -28.89
CA LYS A 589 -14.83 -19.98 -29.96
C LYS A 589 -14.85 -18.54 -29.43
N ILE A 590 -15.38 -18.30 -28.23
CA ILE A 590 -15.35 -16.96 -27.63
C ILE A 590 -13.91 -16.51 -27.39
N LEU A 591 -13.07 -17.36 -26.79
CA LEU A 591 -11.65 -17.06 -26.55
C LEU A 591 -10.87 -16.83 -27.84
N GLN A 592 -11.17 -17.55 -28.92
CA GLN A 592 -10.50 -17.42 -30.22
C GLN A 592 -10.91 -16.15 -30.99
N ASN A 593 -12.21 -15.83 -31.01
CA ASN A 593 -12.78 -14.81 -31.90
C ASN A 593 -12.86 -13.43 -31.24
N LYS A 594 -13.03 -13.39 -29.91
CA LYS A 594 -13.26 -12.17 -29.15
C LYS A 594 -12.16 -11.86 -28.15
N GLY A 595 -11.31 -12.83 -27.91
CA GLY A 595 -10.15 -12.73 -27.01
C GLY A 595 -8.94 -12.08 -27.66
#